data_182b6b449cf9efd828b94647369de05a
#
_entry.id   182b6b449cf9efd828b94647369de05a
#
_cell.length_a   1.000
_cell.length_b   1.000
_cell.length_c   1.000
_cell.angle_alpha   90.00
_cell.angle_beta   90.00
_cell.angle_gamma   90.00
#
_symmetry.space_group_name_H-M   'P 1'
#
loop_
_entity.id
_entity.type
_entity.pdbx_description
1 polymer ?
#
loop_
_entity_poly.entity_id
_entity_poly.type
_entity_poly.pdbx_seq_one_letter_code
_entity_poly.pdbx_strand_id
1 'polypeptide(L)'
;MLENNRLNQFMLRFPEDVQLIFNEMIPSYQLGYADYVHQTDDIATQNRRIKNLAKNFRRMDYFHIMPLPQDLALEIANQWRYQPPLDAYTISANPETYTEMISPEARGDRFFAVIRNAALMGYFCMDQDGEVVELRLGMKPSLTGQGNGRAFYQTIEDYLVEHVQPASIKLTVASSHQVAQKLFHALGFAEREKQAEYIKMEKKVVCD
;
A
#
# COMPACT_ATOMS: atom_id res chain seq x y z
N MET A 1 -10.92 1.04 24.16
CA MET A 1 -10.08 1.56 25.24
C MET A 1 -9.13 0.52 25.85
N LEU A 2 -9.59 -0.68 26.23
CA LEU A 2 -8.74 -1.74 26.83
C LEU A 2 -7.69 -2.30 25.87
N GLU A 3 -8.03 -2.47 24.62
CA GLU A 3 -7.15 -3.03 23.57
C GLU A 3 -6.01 -2.09 23.22
N ASN A 4 -6.28 -0.78 23.10
CA ASN A 4 -5.24 0.24 22.88
C ASN A 4 -4.25 0.32 24.03
N ASN A 5 -4.72 0.14 25.28
CA ASN A 5 -3.84 0.14 26.45
C ASN A 5 -2.92 -1.11 26.44
N ARG A 6 -3.45 -2.27 26.03
CA ARG A 6 -2.66 -3.51 25.90
C ARG A 6 -1.57 -3.38 24.84
N LEU A 7 -1.89 -2.83 23.67
CA LEU A 7 -0.92 -2.62 22.60
C LEU A 7 0.16 -1.61 22.99
N ASN A 8 -0.22 -0.51 23.66
CA ASN A 8 0.75 0.46 24.16
C ASN A 8 1.71 -0.15 25.18
N GLN A 9 1.21 -0.95 26.13
CA GLN A 9 2.07 -1.65 27.09
C GLN A 9 2.98 -2.68 26.40
N PHE A 10 2.48 -3.39 25.39
CA PHE A 10 3.27 -4.31 24.60
C PHE A 10 4.38 -3.57 23.83
N MET A 11 4.07 -2.46 23.17
CA MET A 11 5.01 -1.64 22.42
C MET A 11 6.17 -1.14 23.29
N LEU A 12 5.89 -0.69 24.52
CA LEU A 12 6.90 -0.21 25.47
C LEU A 12 7.93 -1.28 25.90
N ARG A 13 7.69 -2.55 25.61
CA ARG A 13 8.65 -3.64 25.84
C ARG A 13 9.74 -3.71 24.76
N PHE A 14 9.59 -3.00 23.64
CA PHE A 14 10.60 -2.91 22.59
C PHE A 14 11.57 -1.74 22.83
N PRO A 15 12.82 -1.81 22.29
CA PRO A 15 13.70 -0.65 22.18
C PRO A 15 13.04 0.50 21.39
N GLU A 16 13.40 1.75 21.66
CA GLU A 16 12.78 2.94 21.06
C GLU A 16 12.76 2.93 19.53
N ASP A 17 13.87 2.52 18.89
CA ASP A 17 13.94 2.40 17.43
C ASP A 17 12.95 1.37 16.86
N VAL A 18 12.66 0.32 17.62
CA VAL A 18 11.70 -0.72 17.24
C VAL A 18 10.27 -0.29 17.53
N GLN A 19 10.05 0.55 18.55
CA GLN A 19 8.74 1.14 18.81
C GLN A 19 8.27 2.00 17.63
N LEU A 20 9.18 2.75 16.99
CA LEU A 20 8.86 3.53 15.79
C LEU A 20 8.41 2.63 14.64
N ILE A 21 9.14 1.52 14.39
CA ILE A 21 8.76 0.53 13.37
C ILE A 21 7.39 -0.08 13.69
N PHE A 22 7.16 -0.48 14.94
CA PHE A 22 5.91 -1.09 15.38
C PHE A 22 4.71 -0.16 15.25
N ASN A 23 4.88 1.13 15.53
CA ASN A 23 3.83 2.14 15.39
C ASN A 23 3.36 2.37 13.95
N GLU A 24 4.24 2.18 12.97
CA GLU A 24 3.89 2.29 11.55
C GLU A 24 3.15 1.05 11.00
N MET A 25 3.15 -0.06 11.76
CA MET A 25 2.47 -1.28 11.34
C MET A 25 0.95 -1.11 11.37
N ILE A 26 0.27 -1.76 10.43
CA ILE A 26 -1.20 -1.79 10.44
C ILE A 26 -1.73 -2.55 11.66
N PRO A 27 -2.93 -2.21 12.17
CA PRO A 27 -3.46 -2.75 13.44
C PRO A 27 -3.51 -4.28 13.50
N SER A 28 -3.82 -4.95 12.39
CA SER A 28 -3.87 -6.42 12.34
C SER A 28 -2.53 -7.09 12.63
N TYR A 29 -1.41 -6.50 12.17
CA TYR A 29 -0.07 -7.01 12.46
C TYR A 29 0.35 -6.69 13.89
N GLN A 30 0.03 -5.50 14.39
CA GLN A 30 0.30 -5.14 15.79
C GLN A 30 -0.39 -6.11 16.77
N LEU A 31 -1.67 -6.41 16.53
CA LEU A 31 -2.44 -7.38 17.32
C LEU A 31 -1.84 -8.79 17.21
N GLY A 32 -1.55 -9.24 16.00
CA GLY A 32 -0.98 -10.57 15.75
C GLY A 32 0.36 -10.79 16.48
N TYR A 33 1.24 -9.79 16.50
CA TYR A 33 2.51 -9.88 17.24
C TYR A 33 2.30 -9.84 18.76
N ALA A 34 1.37 -9.01 19.24
CA ALA A 34 1.03 -8.98 20.67
C ALA A 34 0.44 -10.33 21.11
N ASP A 35 -0.45 -10.91 20.34
CA ASP A 35 -1.04 -12.22 20.62
C ASP A 35 0.02 -13.33 20.59
N TYR A 36 0.90 -13.35 19.58
CA TYR A 36 2.00 -14.31 19.52
C TYR A 36 2.88 -14.27 20.77
N VAL A 37 3.23 -13.09 21.29
CA VAL A 37 4.05 -12.98 22.49
C VAL A 37 3.31 -13.48 23.72
N HIS A 38 2.01 -13.19 23.84
CA HIS A 38 1.19 -13.52 24.98
C HIS A 38 0.51 -14.90 24.91
N GLN A 39 0.80 -15.75 23.91
CA GLN A 39 0.36 -17.16 23.87
C GLN A 39 0.86 -18.00 25.05
N THR A 40 1.74 -17.46 25.88
CA THR A 40 2.31 -18.11 27.06
C THR A 40 2.39 -17.12 28.21
N ASP A 41 2.19 -17.59 29.44
CA ASP A 41 2.37 -16.79 30.66
C ASP A 41 3.82 -16.78 31.15
N ASP A 42 4.69 -17.61 30.55
CA ASP A 42 6.13 -17.65 30.90
C ASP A 42 6.84 -16.38 30.42
N ILE A 43 7.22 -15.54 31.37
CA ILE A 43 7.88 -14.25 31.12
C ILE A 43 9.22 -14.42 30.41
N ALA A 44 9.97 -15.48 30.69
CA ALA A 44 11.25 -15.72 30.02
C ALA A 44 11.04 -16.01 28.51
N THR A 45 10.03 -16.80 28.17
CA THR A 45 9.64 -17.06 26.78
C THR A 45 9.11 -15.82 26.09
N GLN A 46 8.26 -15.00 26.74
CA GLN A 46 7.80 -13.74 26.20
C GLN A 46 8.98 -12.79 25.87
N ASN A 47 9.92 -12.62 26.81
CA ASN A 47 11.08 -11.76 26.59
C ASN A 47 11.97 -12.24 25.45
N ARG A 48 12.14 -13.57 25.30
CA ARG A 48 12.85 -14.15 24.16
C ARG A 48 12.14 -13.86 22.84
N ARG A 49 10.79 -13.99 22.79
CA ARG A 49 9.99 -13.66 21.60
C ARG A 49 10.13 -12.19 21.24
N ILE A 50 10.04 -11.26 22.19
CA ILE A 50 10.23 -9.82 21.97
C ILE A 50 11.61 -9.51 21.39
N LYS A 51 12.67 -10.10 21.96
CA LYS A 51 14.04 -9.92 21.45
C LYS A 51 14.18 -10.41 20.01
N ASN A 52 13.57 -11.54 19.67
CA ASN A 52 13.57 -12.07 18.31
C ASN A 52 12.76 -11.19 17.34
N LEU A 53 11.57 -10.73 17.75
CA LEU A 53 10.76 -9.78 16.98
C LEU A 53 11.53 -8.48 16.71
N ALA A 54 12.16 -7.89 17.73
CA ALA A 54 12.95 -6.68 17.57
C ALA A 54 14.08 -6.86 16.54
N LYS A 55 14.76 -7.99 16.56
CA LYS A 55 15.78 -8.32 15.53
C LYS A 55 15.18 -8.46 14.13
N ASN A 56 14.02 -9.10 14.02
CA ASN A 56 13.35 -9.31 12.75
C ASN A 56 12.80 -7.98 12.19
N PHE A 57 12.16 -7.15 13.00
CA PHE A 57 11.61 -5.86 12.59
C PHE A 57 12.67 -4.93 12.00
N ARG A 58 13.89 -4.92 12.53
CA ARG A 58 15.01 -4.14 11.97
C ARG A 58 15.52 -4.64 10.62
N ARG A 59 15.14 -5.85 10.20
CA ARG A 59 15.64 -6.52 8.99
C ARG A 59 14.54 -6.82 7.96
N MET A 60 13.29 -6.47 8.28
CA MET A 60 12.19 -6.71 7.36
C MET A 60 12.41 -5.97 6.04
N ASP A 61 12.28 -6.70 4.95
CA ASP A 61 12.19 -6.15 3.59
C ASP A 61 11.30 -7.08 2.76
N TYR A 62 10.01 -7.05 3.05
CA TYR A 62 9.03 -7.85 2.31
C TYR A 62 7.80 -7.01 1.97
N PHE A 63 7.16 -7.41 0.88
CA PHE A 63 5.90 -6.86 0.42
C PHE A 63 4.79 -7.89 0.56
N HIS A 64 3.59 -7.40 0.80
CA HIS A 64 2.37 -8.19 0.83
C HIS A 64 1.21 -7.40 0.25
N ILE A 65 0.40 -8.06 -0.59
CA ILE A 65 -0.84 -7.48 -1.14
C ILE A 65 -2.03 -8.20 -0.51
N MET A 66 -3.01 -7.43 -0.10
CA MET A 66 -4.25 -7.93 0.49
C MET A 66 -5.43 -7.08 0.04
N PRO A 67 -6.68 -7.61 0.04
CA PRO A 67 -7.86 -6.78 -0.15
C PRO A 67 -7.84 -5.59 0.81
N LEU A 68 -8.24 -4.40 0.33
CA LEU A 68 -8.18 -3.17 1.12
C LEU A 68 -9.21 -3.18 2.27
N PRO A 69 -8.77 -3.29 3.54
CA PRO A 69 -9.67 -3.26 4.69
C PRO A 69 -10.29 -1.87 4.89
N GLN A 70 -11.43 -1.80 5.58
CA GLN A 70 -12.18 -0.56 5.76
C GLN A 70 -11.43 0.50 6.56
N ASP A 71 -10.70 0.11 7.57
CA ASP A 71 -9.89 1.01 8.39
C ASP A 71 -8.76 1.69 7.56
N LEU A 72 -8.08 0.92 6.71
CA LEU A 72 -7.06 1.46 5.81
C LEU A 72 -7.66 2.32 4.69
N ALA A 73 -8.84 1.96 4.16
CA ALA A 73 -9.56 2.79 3.20
C ALA A 73 -9.92 4.16 3.80
N LEU A 74 -10.38 4.17 5.05
CA LEU A 74 -10.68 5.41 5.79
C LEU A 74 -9.40 6.21 6.11
N GLU A 75 -8.27 5.56 6.43
CA GLU A 75 -6.97 6.23 6.57
C GLU A 75 -6.59 6.95 5.28
N ILE A 76 -6.63 6.23 4.14
CA ILE A 76 -6.28 6.79 2.83
C ILE A 76 -7.18 7.98 2.49
N ALA A 77 -8.49 7.84 2.62
CA ALA A 77 -9.44 8.87 2.24
C ALA A 77 -9.35 10.12 3.12
N ASN A 78 -9.16 9.94 4.44
CA ASN A 78 -9.27 11.03 5.41
C ASN A 78 -7.93 11.64 5.83
N GLN A 79 -6.81 10.91 5.70
CA GLN A 79 -5.53 11.36 6.24
C GLN A 79 -4.48 11.66 5.16
N TRP A 80 -4.54 10.96 4.00
CA TRP A 80 -3.54 11.19 2.97
C TRP A 80 -3.77 12.52 2.26
N ARG A 81 -2.75 13.36 2.26
CA ARG A 81 -2.74 14.68 1.61
C ARG A 81 -1.47 14.82 0.81
N TYR A 82 -1.63 14.92 -0.50
CA TYR A 82 -0.50 15.21 -1.38
C TYR A 82 -0.28 16.72 -1.46
N GLN A 83 0.98 17.11 -1.54
CA GLN A 83 1.34 18.51 -1.73
C GLN A 83 1.32 18.87 -3.23
N PRO A 84 1.08 20.14 -3.59
CA PRO A 84 1.20 20.58 -4.97
C PRO A 84 2.56 20.20 -5.59
N PRO A 85 2.61 19.79 -6.84
CA PRO A 85 1.52 19.74 -7.83
C PRO A 85 0.70 18.44 -7.83
N LEU A 86 0.77 17.61 -6.80
CA LEU A 86 0.11 16.31 -6.71
C LEU A 86 -1.17 16.33 -5.87
N ASP A 87 -1.60 17.46 -5.39
CA ASP A 87 -2.78 17.66 -4.55
C ASP A 87 -4.08 17.15 -5.18
N ALA A 88 -4.18 17.17 -6.52
CA ALA A 88 -5.30 16.58 -7.26
C ALA A 88 -5.45 15.05 -7.08
N TYR A 89 -4.39 14.34 -6.65
CA TYR A 89 -4.46 12.90 -6.32
C TYR A 89 -4.96 12.62 -4.90
N THR A 90 -5.20 13.66 -4.11
CA THR A 90 -5.82 13.51 -2.79
C THR A 90 -7.25 12.99 -2.94
N ILE A 91 -7.55 11.82 -2.38
CA ILE A 91 -8.85 11.16 -2.54
C ILE A 91 -10.02 12.10 -2.17
N SER A 92 -9.89 12.84 -1.07
CA SER A 92 -10.93 13.78 -0.62
C SER A 92 -11.08 15.03 -1.49
N ALA A 93 -10.20 15.25 -2.47
CA ALA A 93 -10.34 16.38 -3.40
C ALA A 93 -11.44 16.12 -4.47
N ASN A 94 -11.80 14.85 -4.71
CA ASN A 94 -12.84 14.46 -5.64
C ASN A 94 -13.95 13.69 -4.91
N PRO A 95 -15.21 14.17 -4.89
CA PRO A 95 -16.33 13.53 -4.18
C PRO A 95 -16.64 12.11 -4.65
N GLU A 96 -16.46 11.80 -5.95
CA GLU A 96 -16.75 10.48 -6.50
C GLU A 96 -15.72 9.48 -6.04
N THR A 97 -14.43 9.79 -6.17
CA THR A 97 -13.33 8.92 -5.69
C THR A 97 -13.34 8.77 -4.18
N TYR A 98 -13.74 9.82 -3.45
CA TYR A 98 -13.92 9.75 -2.00
C TYR A 98 -15.03 8.76 -1.62
N THR A 99 -16.21 8.90 -2.25
CA THR A 99 -17.35 8.00 -2.00
C THR A 99 -17.01 6.57 -2.36
N GLU A 100 -16.36 6.33 -3.50
CA GLU A 100 -15.89 5.00 -3.90
C GLU A 100 -14.91 4.42 -2.85
N MET A 101 -13.96 5.21 -2.37
CA MET A 101 -12.96 4.76 -1.40
C MET A 101 -13.56 4.38 -0.05
N ILE A 102 -14.53 5.15 0.48
CA ILE A 102 -15.08 4.92 1.82
C ILE A 102 -16.22 3.89 1.87
N SER A 103 -16.90 3.64 0.74
CA SER A 103 -18.02 2.66 0.68
C SER A 103 -17.50 1.27 0.34
N PRO A 104 -17.67 0.27 1.24
CA PRO A 104 -17.31 -1.12 0.94
C PRO A 104 -18.03 -1.67 -0.29
N GLU A 105 -19.29 -1.28 -0.49
CA GLU A 105 -20.13 -1.72 -1.60
C GLU A 105 -19.61 -1.17 -2.94
N ALA A 106 -19.18 0.11 -2.96
CA ALA A 106 -18.65 0.74 -4.17
C ALA A 106 -17.25 0.23 -4.50
N ARG A 107 -16.41 -0.05 -3.50
CA ARG A 107 -15.08 -0.66 -3.71
C ARG A 107 -15.18 -2.08 -4.26
N GLY A 108 -16.14 -2.87 -3.76
CA GLY A 108 -16.20 -4.30 -4.07
C GLY A 108 -14.89 -4.99 -3.72
N ASP A 109 -14.47 -5.90 -4.59
CA ASP A 109 -13.22 -6.67 -4.51
C ASP A 109 -12.08 -6.10 -5.38
N ARG A 110 -12.25 -4.86 -5.89
CA ARG A 110 -11.32 -4.24 -6.84
C ARG A 110 -10.14 -3.52 -6.18
N PHE A 111 -10.22 -3.21 -4.89
CA PHE A 111 -9.22 -2.43 -4.18
C PHE A 111 -8.32 -3.29 -3.30
N PHE A 112 -7.03 -3.02 -3.38
CA PHE A 112 -5.99 -3.76 -2.64
C PHE A 112 -5.06 -2.80 -1.91
N ALA A 113 -4.60 -3.23 -0.73
CA ALA A 113 -3.54 -2.58 0.01
C ALA A 113 -2.18 -3.19 -0.35
N VAL A 114 -1.19 -2.34 -0.55
CA VAL A 114 0.22 -2.73 -0.67
C VAL A 114 0.89 -2.46 0.68
N ILE A 115 1.29 -3.52 1.34
CA ILE A 115 1.94 -3.50 2.64
C ILE A 115 3.43 -3.75 2.45
N ARG A 116 4.27 -2.88 3.03
CA ARG A 116 5.71 -3.10 3.12
C ARG A 116 6.12 -3.12 4.59
N ASN A 117 6.79 -4.19 5.01
CA ASN A 117 7.26 -4.34 6.39
C ASN A 117 6.15 -4.18 7.45
N ALA A 118 4.98 -4.78 7.17
CA ALA A 118 3.76 -4.67 7.98
C ALA A 118 3.11 -3.26 8.02
N ALA A 119 3.64 -2.27 7.31
CA ALA A 119 3.09 -0.91 7.23
C ALA A 119 2.42 -0.66 5.88
N LEU A 120 1.37 0.17 5.87
CA LEU A 120 0.68 0.56 4.64
C LEU A 120 1.60 1.45 3.78
N MET A 121 1.99 0.93 2.62
CA MET A 121 2.80 1.66 1.65
C MET A 121 1.95 2.38 0.61
N GLY A 122 0.86 1.76 0.19
CA GLY A 122 0.00 2.29 -0.86
C GLY A 122 -1.22 1.41 -1.10
N TYR A 123 -1.96 1.76 -2.12
CA TYR A 123 -3.11 0.98 -2.59
C TYR A 123 -3.12 0.94 -4.12
N PHE A 124 -3.86 -0.01 -4.66
CA PHE A 124 -4.28 0.03 -6.06
C PHE A 124 -5.73 -0.44 -6.19
N CYS A 125 -6.35 0.00 -7.28
CA CYS A 125 -7.62 -0.49 -7.76
C CYS A 125 -7.41 -1.02 -9.17
N MET A 126 -7.97 -2.17 -9.48
CA MET A 126 -7.95 -2.76 -10.82
C MET A 126 -9.37 -2.93 -11.33
N ASP A 127 -9.62 -2.44 -12.53
CA ASP A 127 -10.83 -2.70 -13.30
C ASP A 127 -10.44 -3.63 -14.46
N GLN A 128 -11.04 -4.83 -14.53
CA GLN A 128 -10.69 -5.84 -15.52
C GLN A 128 -11.75 -5.90 -16.63
N ASP A 129 -11.30 -5.77 -17.87
CA ASP A 129 -12.11 -5.99 -19.08
C ASP A 129 -11.42 -7.03 -19.99
N GLY A 130 -11.90 -8.26 -19.92
CA GLY A 130 -11.25 -9.39 -20.58
C GLY A 130 -9.82 -9.60 -20.08
N GLU A 131 -8.84 -9.52 -20.99
CA GLU A 131 -7.40 -9.67 -20.68
C GLU A 131 -6.71 -8.33 -20.39
N VAL A 132 -7.46 -7.24 -20.30
CA VAL A 132 -6.92 -5.90 -20.03
C VAL A 132 -7.24 -5.49 -18.60
N VAL A 133 -6.25 -5.02 -17.87
CA VAL A 133 -6.43 -4.42 -16.54
C VAL A 133 -6.20 -2.91 -16.64
N GLU A 134 -7.20 -2.12 -16.26
CA GLU A 134 -7.03 -0.69 -15.99
C GLU A 134 -6.66 -0.49 -14.53
N LEU A 135 -5.50 0.10 -14.29
CA LEU A 135 -4.88 0.21 -12.97
C LEU A 135 -4.92 1.67 -12.49
N ARG A 136 -5.49 1.89 -11.31
CA ARG A 136 -5.38 3.12 -10.53
C ARG A 136 -4.58 2.82 -9.27
N LEU A 137 -3.61 3.64 -8.92
CA LEU A 137 -2.72 3.38 -7.78
C LEU A 137 -2.31 4.67 -7.07
N GLY A 138 -2.08 4.56 -5.77
CA GLY A 138 -1.61 5.66 -4.93
C GLY A 138 -0.65 5.16 -3.85
N MET A 139 0.49 5.86 -3.69
CA MET A 139 1.47 5.59 -2.65
C MET A 139 1.31 6.59 -1.51
N LYS A 140 1.50 6.15 -0.27
CA LYS A 140 1.43 7.01 0.93
C LYS A 140 2.24 8.30 0.71
N PRO A 141 1.67 9.49 0.94
CA PRO A 141 2.33 10.76 0.61
C PRO A 141 3.73 10.89 1.20
N SER A 142 3.95 10.43 2.44
CA SER A 142 5.25 10.45 3.11
C SER A 142 6.32 9.58 2.44
N LEU A 143 5.95 8.63 1.56
CA LEU A 143 6.86 7.74 0.86
C LEU A 143 7.13 8.15 -0.58
N THR A 144 6.44 9.19 -1.07
CA THR A 144 6.63 9.72 -2.42
C THR A 144 7.96 10.48 -2.53
N GLY A 145 8.55 10.48 -3.72
CA GLY A 145 9.81 11.19 -3.97
C GLY A 145 11.08 10.57 -3.37
N GLN A 146 10.97 9.41 -2.73
CA GLN A 146 12.09 8.72 -2.05
C GLN A 146 12.64 7.52 -2.83
N GLY A 147 12.33 7.39 -4.12
CA GLY A 147 12.77 6.27 -4.95
C GLY A 147 11.94 4.98 -4.83
N ASN A 148 10.88 5.01 -4.04
CA ASN A 148 10.04 3.83 -3.76
C ASN A 148 9.15 3.38 -4.94
N GLY A 149 8.92 4.24 -5.95
CA GLY A 149 7.93 4.00 -6.99
C GLY A 149 8.15 2.73 -7.82
N ARG A 150 9.42 2.37 -8.12
CA ARG A 150 9.72 1.16 -8.88
C ARG A 150 9.35 -0.10 -8.09
N ALA A 151 9.80 -0.22 -6.85
CA ALA A 151 9.49 -1.38 -6.01
C ALA A 151 7.98 -1.50 -5.74
N PHE A 152 7.31 -0.37 -5.49
CA PHE A 152 5.87 -0.31 -5.31
C PHE A 152 5.11 -0.85 -6.53
N TYR A 153 5.41 -0.35 -7.74
CA TYR A 153 4.75 -0.82 -8.95
C TYR A 153 5.11 -2.27 -9.27
N GLN A 154 6.37 -2.67 -9.15
CA GLN A 154 6.80 -4.04 -9.44
C GLN A 154 6.04 -5.05 -8.58
N THR A 155 5.85 -4.77 -7.29
CA THR A 155 5.04 -5.61 -6.40
C THR A 155 3.60 -5.77 -6.90
N ILE A 156 3.00 -4.67 -7.42
CA ILE A 156 1.64 -4.72 -8.00
C ILE A 156 1.64 -5.55 -9.28
N GLU A 157 2.62 -5.33 -10.17
CA GLU A 157 2.73 -6.08 -11.42
C GLU A 157 2.93 -7.58 -11.17
N ASP A 158 3.81 -7.95 -10.25
CA ASP A 158 4.04 -9.35 -9.87
C ASP A 158 2.74 -10.00 -9.38
N TYR A 159 1.97 -9.30 -8.54
CA TYR A 159 0.65 -9.76 -8.11
C TYR A 159 -0.33 -9.94 -9.27
N LEU A 160 -0.40 -8.98 -10.20
CA LEU A 160 -1.28 -9.08 -11.37
C LEU A 160 -0.87 -10.24 -12.28
N VAL A 161 0.41 -10.45 -12.51
CA VAL A 161 0.93 -11.58 -13.30
C VAL A 161 0.60 -12.92 -12.64
N GLU A 162 0.75 -13.03 -11.33
CA GLU A 162 0.50 -14.28 -10.61
C GLU A 162 -0.99 -14.62 -10.51
N HIS A 163 -1.87 -13.63 -10.26
CA HIS A 163 -3.27 -13.88 -9.87
C HIS A 163 -4.28 -13.53 -10.96
N VAL A 164 -3.95 -12.62 -11.90
CA VAL A 164 -4.89 -12.11 -12.91
C VAL A 164 -4.45 -12.51 -14.32
N GLN A 165 -3.15 -12.58 -14.59
CA GLN A 165 -2.55 -12.92 -15.88
C GLN A 165 -3.05 -12.05 -17.04
N PRO A 166 -3.01 -10.70 -16.91
CA PRO A 166 -3.52 -9.82 -17.97
C PRO A 166 -2.59 -9.83 -19.18
N ALA A 167 -3.14 -9.71 -20.38
CA ALA A 167 -2.34 -9.48 -21.60
C ALA A 167 -1.78 -8.05 -21.66
N SER A 168 -2.48 -7.08 -21.05
CA SER A 168 -1.98 -5.70 -20.93
C SER A 168 -2.49 -5.00 -19.68
N ILE A 169 -1.67 -4.05 -19.21
CA ILE A 169 -1.99 -3.14 -18.09
C ILE A 169 -2.06 -1.73 -18.66
N LYS A 170 -3.16 -1.03 -18.36
CA LYS A 170 -3.37 0.38 -18.71
C LYS A 170 -3.41 1.22 -17.45
N LEU A 171 -2.97 2.46 -17.55
CA LEU A 171 -3.09 3.46 -16.51
C LEU A 171 -3.14 4.87 -17.10
N THR A 172 -3.65 5.80 -16.30
CA THR A 172 -3.75 7.21 -16.66
C THR A 172 -2.89 8.04 -15.69
N VAL A 173 -2.04 8.89 -16.25
CA VAL A 173 -1.14 9.77 -15.49
C VAL A 173 -1.43 11.22 -15.85
N ALA A 174 -1.50 12.12 -14.87
CA ALA A 174 -1.63 13.54 -15.14
C ALA A 174 -0.45 14.07 -15.96
N SER A 175 -0.72 14.94 -16.94
CA SER A 175 0.32 15.54 -17.79
C SER A 175 1.33 16.38 -17.00
N SER A 176 0.93 16.88 -15.82
CA SER A 176 1.82 17.58 -14.87
C SER A 176 2.75 16.65 -14.07
N HIS A 177 2.42 15.35 -13.96
CA HIS A 177 3.16 14.40 -13.11
C HIS A 177 4.35 13.76 -13.84
N GLN A 178 5.35 14.56 -14.21
CA GLN A 178 6.51 14.13 -14.98
C GLN A 178 7.32 12.99 -14.35
N VAL A 179 7.36 12.94 -13.01
CA VAL A 179 8.10 11.87 -12.28
C VAL A 179 7.44 10.52 -12.52
N ALA A 180 6.10 10.44 -12.44
CA ALA A 180 5.37 9.20 -12.72
C ALA A 180 5.48 8.80 -14.20
N GLN A 181 5.41 9.76 -15.14
CA GLN A 181 5.59 9.48 -16.57
C GLN A 181 6.96 8.83 -16.83
N LYS A 182 8.04 9.42 -16.30
CA LYS A 182 9.39 8.85 -16.43
C LYS A 182 9.50 7.46 -15.80
N LEU A 183 8.87 7.27 -14.65
CA LEU A 183 8.84 5.96 -13.99
C LEU A 183 8.15 4.91 -14.86
N PHE A 184 6.94 5.19 -15.36
CA PHE A 184 6.19 4.24 -16.15
C PHE A 184 6.84 3.95 -17.51
N HIS A 185 7.46 4.94 -18.16
CA HIS A 185 8.31 4.69 -19.34
C HIS A 185 9.46 3.74 -19.02
N ALA A 186 10.16 3.95 -17.91
CA ALA A 186 11.26 3.09 -17.47
C ALA A 186 10.81 1.67 -17.04
N LEU A 187 9.49 1.49 -16.79
CA LEU A 187 8.84 0.21 -16.49
C LEU A 187 8.25 -0.47 -17.74
N GLY A 188 8.44 0.13 -18.93
CA GLY A 188 8.01 -0.45 -20.20
C GLY A 188 6.63 -0.03 -20.69
N PHE A 189 6.00 0.97 -20.07
CA PHE A 189 4.77 1.56 -20.59
C PHE A 189 5.04 2.48 -21.79
N ALA A 190 4.16 2.38 -22.78
CA ALA A 190 4.13 3.27 -23.94
C ALA A 190 2.91 4.21 -23.87
N GLU A 191 3.07 5.46 -24.27
CA GLU A 191 1.94 6.39 -24.41
C GLU A 191 1.01 5.90 -25.53
N ARG A 192 -0.30 5.90 -25.29
CA ARG A 192 -1.35 5.55 -26.27
C ARG A 192 -2.19 6.75 -26.64
N GLU A 193 -2.47 7.60 -25.67
CA GLU A 193 -3.28 8.81 -25.86
C GLU A 193 -2.70 9.91 -24.99
N LYS A 194 -2.58 11.11 -25.54
CA LYS A 194 -2.10 12.27 -24.79
C LYS A 194 -3.09 13.42 -24.95
N GLN A 195 -3.59 13.89 -23.83
CA GLN A 195 -4.44 15.08 -23.74
C GLN A 195 -3.77 16.18 -22.91
N ALA A 196 -4.38 17.34 -22.85
CA ALA A 196 -3.82 18.47 -22.10
C ALA A 196 -3.64 18.12 -20.61
N GLU A 197 -4.56 17.38 -20.03
CA GLU A 197 -4.62 17.10 -18.59
C GLU A 197 -4.04 15.74 -18.20
N TYR A 198 -4.06 14.76 -19.12
CA TYR A 198 -3.60 13.40 -18.81
C TYR A 198 -2.98 12.66 -20.00
N ILE A 199 -2.26 11.61 -19.69
CA ILE A 199 -1.65 10.68 -20.63
C ILE A 199 -2.11 9.27 -20.27
N LYS A 200 -2.73 8.55 -21.23
CA LYS A 200 -2.99 7.12 -21.09
C LYS A 200 -1.79 6.33 -21.55
N MET A 201 -1.36 5.42 -20.72
CA MET A 201 -0.21 4.56 -20.96
C MET A 201 -0.60 3.10 -20.89
N GLU A 202 0.07 2.28 -21.69
CA GLU A 202 -0.19 0.83 -21.75
C GLU A 202 1.12 0.05 -21.79
N LYS A 203 1.14 -1.06 -21.08
CA LYS A 203 2.21 -2.05 -21.10
C LYS A 203 1.62 -3.41 -21.46
N LYS A 204 2.22 -4.10 -22.44
CA LYS A 204 1.93 -5.53 -22.68
C LYS A 204 2.65 -6.36 -21.64
N VAL A 205 1.94 -7.33 -21.08
CA VAL A 205 2.49 -8.30 -20.13
C VAL A 205 2.82 -9.56 -20.91
N VAL A 206 4.04 -10.03 -20.79
CA VAL A 206 4.46 -11.31 -21.35
C VAL A 206 4.39 -12.31 -20.19
N CYS A 207 3.42 -13.22 -20.26
CA CYS A 207 3.40 -14.36 -19.34
C CYS A 207 4.33 -15.43 -19.95
N ASP A 208 5.45 -15.69 -19.29
CA ASP A 208 6.36 -16.78 -19.66
C ASP A 208 5.75 -18.16 -19.29
#